data_c73505345bb536be1f18424b95137f3f
#
_entry.id   c73505345bb536be1f18424b95137f3f
#
_cell.length_a   1.000
_cell.length_b   1.000
_cell.length_c   1.000
_cell.angle_alpha   90.00
_cell.angle_beta   90.00
_cell.angle_gamma   90.00
#
_symmetry.space_group_name_H-M   'P 1'
#
loop_
_entity.id
_entity.type
_entity.pdbx_description
1 polymer ?
#
loop_
_entity_poly.entity_id
_entity_poly.type
_entity_poly.pdbx_seq_one_letter_code
_entity_poly.pdbx_strand_id
1 'polypeptide(L)'
;MYMASNKPNIVLIYADNHPAVGMGCTGNDEVYTPHLDRLSQSATLFTEAYCPNAMCSPCRASVLTGLMPSQHGIHTWIDEYFKEDWPDNWNAIEEFDTLPEKLAREGYDTALIGKFHLGDAQSAPDIFNKCVTMQIGHVQSFYENDIIDGDERYKHPGHSVDFFTDKAIDYIDQCSEEKPFFLFLTYPAPYGHWPSIQGEPENRYADRFSGSPMLSVPREGISKQAIDWISVLNEKGYGDDGYDVLLQIPNDLPSLRNYYSQISMVDDGVGRVLEALENKSLADDTLFIFASDHGMSLGQH
;
A
#
# COMPACT_ATOMS: atom_id res chain seq x y z
N MET A 1 -23.67 22.60 25.55
CA MET A 1 -23.27 22.93 24.18
C MET A 1 -21.80 22.56 24.09
N TYR A 2 -21.51 21.32 23.77
CA TYR A 2 -20.13 20.88 23.55
C TYR A 2 -19.65 21.53 22.27
N MET A 3 -18.56 22.29 22.35
CA MET A 3 -17.89 22.74 21.12
C MET A 3 -17.31 21.50 20.47
N ALA A 4 -17.79 21.19 19.27
CA ALA A 4 -17.19 20.18 18.44
C ALA A 4 -15.67 20.42 18.40
N SER A 5 -14.88 19.36 18.52
CA SER A 5 -13.43 19.43 18.38
C SER A 5 -13.14 20.12 17.04
N ASN A 6 -12.37 21.21 17.06
CA ASN A 6 -11.98 21.92 15.83
C ASN A 6 -10.92 21.13 15.02
N LYS A 7 -10.74 19.85 15.34
CA LYS A 7 -9.73 18.95 14.78
C LYS A 7 -10.43 17.90 13.90
N PRO A 8 -10.20 17.87 12.59
CA PRO A 8 -10.81 16.89 11.70
C PRO A 8 -10.26 15.49 11.98
N ASN A 9 -11.03 14.47 11.66
CA ASN A 9 -10.47 13.13 11.51
C ASN A 9 -9.49 13.08 10.34
N ILE A 10 -8.58 12.15 10.35
CA ILE A 10 -7.60 11.97 9.27
C ILE A 10 -7.62 10.51 8.85
N VAL A 11 -7.92 10.27 7.58
CA VAL A 11 -7.78 8.96 6.95
C VAL A 11 -6.71 9.08 5.86
N LEU A 12 -5.60 8.39 6.06
CA LEU A 12 -4.55 8.25 5.06
C LEU A 12 -4.55 6.82 4.54
N ILE A 13 -5.05 6.63 3.32
CA ILE A 13 -4.91 5.38 2.58
C ILE A 13 -3.60 5.40 1.81
N TYR A 14 -2.75 4.42 2.07
CA TYR A 14 -1.39 4.33 1.54
C TYR A 14 -1.22 3.01 0.82
N ALA A 15 -1.30 3.04 -0.51
CA ALA A 15 -1.14 1.86 -1.34
C ALA A 15 0.33 1.49 -1.51
N ASP A 16 0.62 0.24 -1.78
CA ASP A 16 1.96 -0.27 -2.03
C ASP A 16 2.20 -0.44 -3.52
N ASN A 17 3.17 0.31 -4.06
CA ASN A 17 3.61 0.19 -5.44
C ASN A 17 2.52 0.62 -6.47
N HIS A 18 1.66 1.58 -6.13
CA HIS A 18 0.62 2.08 -7.02
C HIS A 18 1.14 3.27 -7.84
N PRO A 19 1.29 3.16 -9.17
CA PRO A 19 1.85 4.23 -10.01
C PRO A 19 0.84 5.35 -10.26
N ALA A 20 1.33 6.54 -10.55
CA ALA A 20 0.48 7.67 -10.94
C ALA A 20 -0.43 7.34 -12.13
N VAL A 21 0.08 6.59 -13.12
CA VAL A 21 -0.68 6.11 -14.29
C VAL A 21 -1.67 4.97 -13.97
N GLY A 22 -1.75 4.55 -12.74
CA GLY A 22 -2.67 3.52 -12.26
C GLY A 22 -4.08 4.04 -11.91
N MET A 23 -4.46 5.23 -12.36
CA MET A 23 -5.78 5.82 -12.11
C MET A 23 -6.38 6.34 -13.42
N GLY A 24 -7.71 6.20 -13.58
CA GLY A 24 -8.43 6.75 -14.74
C GLY A 24 -8.34 8.28 -14.79
N CYS A 25 -8.44 8.94 -13.65
CA CYS A 25 -8.33 10.41 -13.54
C CYS A 25 -6.96 10.97 -13.97
N THR A 26 -5.93 10.13 -14.12
CA THR A 26 -4.62 10.51 -14.68
C THR A 26 -4.46 10.17 -16.16
N GLY A 27 -5.53 9.70 -16.80
CA GLY A 27 -5.58 9.48 -18.26
C GLY A 27 -5.34 8.04 -18.71
N ASN A 28 -5.42 7.06 -17.83
CA ASN A 28 -5.32 5.65 -18.20
C ASN A 28 -6.70 5.00 -18.31
N ASP A 29 -7.17 4.79 -19.53
CA ASP A 29 -8.49 4.21 -19.81
C ASP A 29 -8.54 2.68 -19.60
N GLU A 30 -7.41 2.00 -19.45
CA GLU A 30 -7.37 0.55 -19.23
C GLU A 30 -7.51 0.16 -17.75
N VAL A 31 -7.21 1.04 -16.81
CA VAL A 31 -7.46 0.80 -15.39
C VAL A 31 -8.95 0.97 -15.06
N TYR A 32 -9.36 0.41 -13.95
CA TYR A 32 -10.73 0.59 -13.46
C TYR A 32 -10.72 1.10 -12.02
N THR A 33 -10.85 2.42 -11.90
CA THR A 33 -10.71 3.14 -10.62
C THR A 33 -11.86 4.15 -10.41
N PRO A 34 -13.14 3.71 -10.47
CA PRO A 34 -14.29 4.63 -10.45
C PRO A 34 -14.40 5.42 -9.14
N HIS A 35 -13.91 4.91 -8.03
CA HIS A 35 -13.98 5.59 -6.74
C HIS A 35 -12.90 6.68 -6.62
N LEU A 36 -11.67 6.40 -7.02
CA LEU A 36 -10.59 7.39 -7.11
C LEU A 36 -10.90 8.46 -8.15
N ASP A 37 -11.46 8.07 -9.30
CA ASP A 37 -11.86 9.01 -10.35
C ASP A 37 -12.96 9.95 -9.86
N ARG A 38 -13.94 9.44 -9.11
CA ARG A 38 -14.98 10.26 -8.47
C ARG A 38 -14.39 11.15 -7.38
N LEU A 39 -13.51 10.63 -6.53
CA LEU A 39 -12.84 11.40 -5.48
C LEU A 39 -12.07 12.58 -6.08
N SER A 40 -11.36 12.38 -7.18
CA SER A 40 -10.57 13.42 -7.85
C SER A 40 -11.39 14.62 -8.33
N GLN A 41 -12.70 14.44 -8.56
CA GLN A 41 -13.58 15.51 -9.02
C GLN A 41 -13.90 16.53 -7.91
N SER A 42 -13.79 16.13 -6.63
CA SER A 42 -14.06 16.97 -5.46
C SER A 42 -12.83 17.21 -4.58
N ALA A 43 -11.73 16.53 -4.86
CA ALA A 43 -10.48 16.63 -4.10
C ALA A 43 -9.41 17.45 -4.83
N THR A 44 -8.31 17.72 -4.16
CA THR A 44 -7.09 18.26 -4.78
C THR A 44 -6.25 17.09 -5.32
N LEU A 45 -6.10 17.03 -6.64
CA LEU A 45 -5.21 16.09 -7.30
C LEU A 45 -3.81 16.70 -7.46
N PHE A 46 -2.80 16.09 -6.82
CA PHE A 46 -1.41 16.48 -6.96
C PHE A 46 -0.79 15.74 -8.14
N THR A 47 -0.59 16.43 -9.27
CA THR A 47 -0.05 15.85 -10.50
C THR A 47 1.47 15.71 -10.49
N GLU A 48 2.16 16.42 -9.60
CA GLU A 48 3.61 16.47 -9.46
C GLU A 48 4.03 16.05 -8.04
N ALA A 49 3.46 14.93 -7.54
CA ALA A 49 3.87 14.34 -6.26
C ALA A 49 4.92 13.26 -6.51
N TYR A 50 6.01 13.31 -5.74
CA TYR A 50 7.15 12.41 -5.89
C TYR A 50 7.42 11.68 -4.58
N CYS A 51 7.67 10.37 -4.65
CA CYS A 51 8.13 9.61 -3.50
C CYS A 51 9.63 9.93 -3.22
N PRO A 52 10.06 9.92 -1.96
CA PRO A 52 11.45 10.22 -1.59
C PRO A 52 12.43 9.11 -1.97
N ASN A 53 11.92 7.91 -2.24
CA ASN A 53 12.67 6.73 -2.64
C ASN A 53 11.74 5.79 -3.43
N ALA A 54 12.28 4.92 -4.25
CA ALA A 54 11.49 3.95 -5.03
C ALA A 54 11.28 2.61 -4.31
N MET A 55 11.28 2.61 -2.97
CA MET A 55 11.15 1.42 -2.13
C MET A 55 10.23 1.66 -0.94
N CYS A 56 9.57 0.59 -0.46
CA CYS A 56 8.53 0.65 0.57
C CYS A 56 9.02 1.24 1.91
N SER A 57 10.03 0.60 2.55
CA SER A 57 10.47 1.00 3.89
C SER A 57 10.98 2.44 3.97
N PRO A 58 11.82 2.94 3.04
CA PRO A 58 12.22 4.35 3.04
C PRO A 58 11.05 5.32 2.93
N CYS A 59 10.08 5.02 2.05
CA CYS A 59 8.92 5.88 1.86
C CYS A 59 7.99 5.87 3.08
N ARG A 60 7.80 4.70 3.69
CA ARG A 60 7.00 4.55 4.92
C ARG A 60 7.66 5.28 6.08
N ALA A 61 8.98 5.16 6.23
CA ALA A 61 9.73 5.93 7.21
C ALA A 61 9.57 7.44 6.98
N SER A 62 9.69 7.89 5.72
CA SER A 62 9.54 9.32 5.40
C SER A 62 8.14 9.84 5.70
N VAL A 63 7.07 9.12 5.37
CA VAL A 63 5.69 9.58 5.65
C VAL A 63 5.41 9.64 7.15
N LEU A 64 5.96 8.70 7.92
CA LEU A 64 5.72 8.66 9.37
C LEU A 64 6.60 9.65 10.15
N THR A 65 7.83 9.91 9.72
CA THR A 65 8.78 10.78 10.43
C THR A 65 8.82 12.21 9.89
N GLY A 66 8.40 12.43 8.64
CA GLY A 66 8.57 13.70 7.93
C GLY A 66 10.02 13.97 7.47
N LEU A 67 10.89 12.96 7.55
CA LEU A 67 12.30 13.06 7.21
C LEU A 67 12.59 12.43 5.84
N MET A 68 13.66 12.91 5.20
CA MET A 68 14.17 12.28 3.98
C MET A 68 15.03 11.05 4.30
N PRO A 69 15.19 10.08 3.36
CA PRO A 69 16.05 8.91 3.55
C PRO A 69 17.47 9.24 4.03
N SER A 70 18.04 10.37 3.57
CA SER A 70 19.35 10.87 4.03
C SER A 70 19.38 11.31 5.51
N GLN A 71 18.21 11.50 6.13
CA GLN A 71 18.07 11.94 7.52
C GLN A 71 17.70 10.78 8.44
N HIS A 72 16.74 9.90 8.04
CA HIS A 72 16.37 8.75 8.84
C HIS A 72 17.24 7.50 8.56
N GLY A 73 18.11 7.53 7.57
CA GLY A 73 19.11 6.47 7.31
C GLY A 73 18.58 5.21 6.62
N ILE A 74 17.29 5.10 6.36
CA ILE A 74 16.69 3.94 5.69
C ILE A 74 16.70 4.21 4.18
N HIS A 75 17.59 3.52 3.44
CA HIS A 75 17.81 3.74 2.01
C HIS A 75 17.28 2.62 1.12
N THR A 76 16.98 1.46 1.71
CA THR A 76 16.46 0.28 1.01
C THR A 76 15.30 -0.32 1.80
N TRP A 77 14.60 -1.31 1.21
CA TRP A 77 13.61 -2.06 1.97
C TRP A 77 14.28 -2.80 3.14
N ILE A 78 13.54 -2.95 4.23
CA ILE A 78 13.96 -3.75 5.37
C ILE A 78 13.70 -5.21 5.02
N ASP A 79 14.78 -5.97 4.86
CA ASP A 79 14.73 -7.36 4.41
C ASP A 79 14.41 -8.29 5.59
N GLU A 80 13.21 -8.81 5.60
CA GLU A 80 12.71 -9.73 6.64
C GLU A 80 13.33 -11.13 6.55
N TYR A 81 14.10 -11.41 5.51
CA TYR A 81 14.91 -12.63 5.42
C TYR A 81 15.95 -12.71 6.54
N PHE A 82 16.39 -11.55 7.05
CA PHE A 82 17.32 -11.43 8.18
C PHE A 82 16.63 -11.14 9.51
N LYS A 83 15.31 -11.38 9.62
CA LYS A 83 14.55 -11.08 10.83
C LYS A 83 15.08 -11.75 12.09
N GLU A 84 15.71 -12.93 11.98
CA GLU A 84 16.30 -13.64 13.12
C GLU A 84 17.52 -12.92 13.71
N ASP A 85 18.14 -12.01 12.96
CA ASP A 85 19.28 -11.18 13.38
C ASP A 85 18.85 -9.84 13.98
N TRP A 86 17.54 -9.52 13.95
CA TRP A 86 17.04 -8.26 14.49
C TRP A 86 16.99 -8.30 16.02
N PRO A 87 17.18 -7.15 16.69
CA PRO A 87 16.82 -7.02 18.10
C PRO A 87 15.34 -7.37 18.34
N ASP A 88 15.02 -7.83 19.53
CA ASP A 88 13.62 -8.08 19.91
C ASP A 88 12.79 -6.81 19.74
N ASN A 89 11.63 -6.92 19.11
CA ASN A 89 10.72 -5.81 18.81
C ASN A 89 11.39 -4.63 18.07
N TRP A 90 12.38 -4.90 17.24
CA TRP A 90 13.10 -3.85 16.53
C TRP A 90 12.18 -3.01 15.64
N ASN A 91 12.30 -1.69 15.79
CA ASN A 91 11.61 -0.69 14.99
C ASN A 91 12.65 0.27 14.38
N ALA A 92 12.72 0.32 13.07
CA ALA A 92 13.72 1.12 12.35
C ALA A 92 13.56 2.64 12.50
N ILE A 93 12.42 3.10 13.03
CA ILE A 93 12.12 4.52 13.25
C ILE A 93 11.90 4.87 14.73
N GLU A 94 12.26 3.98 15.64
CA GLU A 94 12.09 4.16 17.10
C GLU A 94 12.73 5.45 17.62
N GLU A 95 13.87 5.87 17.05
CA GLU A 95 14.60 7.09 17.47
C GLU A 95 13.91 8.39 17.04
N PHE A 96 12.88 8.34 16.20
CA PHE A 96 12.27 9.50 15.60
C PHE A 96 10.89 9.80 16.18
N ASP A 97 10.59 11.08 16.28
CA ASP A 97 9.27 11.57 16.69
C ASP A 97 8.29 11.48 15.50
N THR A 98 7.38 10.53 15.55
CA THR A 98 6.53 10.16 14.42
C THR A 98 5.21 10.95 14.34
N LEU A 99 4.59 11.00 13.15
CA LEU A 99 3.30 11.64 12.92
C LEU A 99 2.19 11.07 13.83
N PRO A 100 2.00 9.74 13.95
CA PRO A 100 0.96 9.21 14.85
C PRO A 100 1.20 9.54 16.31
N GLU A 101 2.44 9.54 16.80
CA GLU A 101 2.74 9.96 18.17
C GLU A 101 2.46 11.45 18.40
N LYS A 102 2.77 12.33 17.42
CA LYS A 102 2.41 13.75 17.49
C LYS A 102 0.90 13.93 17.55
N LEU A 103 0.17 13.22 16.69
CA LEU A 103 -1.29 13.27 16.70
C LEU A 103 -1.89 12.72 17.99
N ALA A 104 -1.33 11.63 18.54
CA ALA A 104 -1.75 11.08 19.84
C ALA A 104 -1.57 12.10 20.98
N ARG A 105 -0.44 12.83 21.01
CA ARG A 105 -0.21 13.93 21.98
C ARG A 105 -1.21 15.08 21.82
N GLU A 106 -1.74 15.26 20.58
CA GLU A 106 -2.79 16.23 20.29
C GLU A 106 -4.21 15.67 20.55
N GLY A 107 -4.32 14.47 21.10
CA GLY A 107 -5.58 13.86 21.54
C GLY A 107 -6.28 13.00 20.48
N TYR A 108 -5.63 12.71 19.37
CA TYR A 108 -6.16 11.76 18.38
C TYR A 108 -6.09 10.32 18.90
N ASP A 109 -7.06 9.52 18.49
CA ASP A 109 -6.92 8.07 18.49
C ASP A 109 -6.22 7.64 17.23
N THR A 110 -5.20 6.76 17.31
CA THR A 110 -4.36 6.43 16.16
C THR A 110 -4.42 4.95 15.84
N ALA A 111 -4.61 4.60 14.58
CA ALA A 111 -4.66 3.23 14.12
C ALA A 111 -3.78 2.99 12.90
N LEU A 112 -3.04 1.87 12.91
CA LEU A 112 -2.41 1.27 11.74
C LEU A 112 -3.21 0.03 11.34
N ILE A 113 -3.68 0.00 10.11
CA ILE A 113 -4.35 -1.16 9.53
C ILE A 113 -3.70 -1.49 8.19
N GLY A 114 -3.04 -2.64 8.10
CA GLY A 114 -2.33 -3.09 6.89
C GLY A 114 -0.82 -3.28 7.06
N LYS A 115 -0.05 -3.04 6.02
CA LYS A 115 1.40 -3.29 5.96
C LYS A 115 2.19 -2.27 6.79
N PHE A 116 3.01 -2.73 7.75
CA PHE A 116 3.96 -1.88 8.51
C PHE A 116 5.30 -1.71 7.80
N HIS A 117 6.07 -2.78 7.66
CA HIS A 117 7.34 -2.88 6.94
C HIS A 117 8.43 -1.90 7.38
N LEU A 118 8.54 -1.65 8.69
CA LEU A 118 9.57 -0.81 9.31
C LEU A 118 10.30 -1.53 10.46
N GLY A 119 10.43 -2.84 10.38
CA GLY A 119 11.02 -3.71 11.38
C GLY A 119 10.05 -4.79 11.82
N ASP A 120 10.15 -5.25 13.06
CA ASP A 120 9.22 -6.24 13.58
C ASP A 120 7.81 -5.65 13.64
N ALA A 121 6.86 -6.30 13.00
CA ALA A 121 5.47 -5.87 12.99
C ALA A 121 4.85 -5.80 14.40
N GLN A 122 5.43 -6.51 15.36
CA GLN A 122 5.04 -6.45 16.78
C GLN A 122 5.40 -5.13 17.46
N SER A 123 6.31 -4.33 16.88
CA SER A 123 6.68 -3.01 17.38
C SER A 123 5.72 -1.89 16.95
N ALA A 124 4.81 -2.14 16.00
CA ALA A 124 3.86 -1.13 15.55
C ALA A 124 2.97 -0.53 16.66
N PRO A 125 2.55 -1.29 17.71
CA PRO A 125 1.81 -0.74 18.86
C PRO A 125 2.59 0.29 19.67
N ASP A 126 3.90 0.39 19.56
CA ASP A 126 4.68 1.42 20.21
C ASP A 126 4.42 2.82 19.60
N ILE A 127 3.92 2.85 18.37
CA ILE A 127 3.66 4.08 17.60
C ILE A 127 2.15 4.38 17.51
N PHE A 128 1.30 3.36 17.44
CA PHE A 128 -0.14 3.49 17.23
C PHE A 128 -0.94 2.88 18.39
N ASN A 129 -2.09 3.48 18.71
CA ASN A 129 -2.99 2.96 19.76
C ASN A 129 -3.63 1.62 19.37
N LYS A 130 -3.93 1.41 18.09
CA LYS A 130 -4.48 0.17 17.54
C LYS A 130 -3.69 -0.27 16.32
N CYS A 131 -3.38 -1.56 16.26
CA CYS A 131 -2.65 -2.14 15.13
C CYS A 131 -3.29 -3.45 14.68
N VAL A 132 -3.55 -3.53 13.38
CA VAL A 132 -3.87 -4.78 12.67
C VAL A 132 -2.95 -4.84 11.47
N THR A 133 -1.96 -5.71 11.47
CA THR A 133 -0.91 -5.69 10.45
C THR A 133 -0.54 -7.07 9.93
N MET A 134 0.10 -7.12 8.79
CA MET A 134 0.75 -8.33 8.29
C MET A 134 1.99 -8.63 9.13
N GLN A 135 2.27 -9.92 9.34
CA GLN A 135 3.47 -10.35 10.05
C GLN A 135 4.75 -9.98 9.31
N ILE A 136 4.69 -9.99 7.97
CA ILE A 136 5.81 -9.63 7.08
C ILE A 136 5.40 -8.50 6.14
N GLY A 137 6.36 -7.66 5.74
CA GLY A 137 6.12 -6.55 4.84
C GLY A 137 6.20 -6.90 3.36
N HIS A 138 6.95 -7.95 2.98
CA HIS A 138 6.99 -8.44 1.60
C HIS A 138 5.75 -9.26 1.25
N VAL A 139 5.10 -8.88 0.14
CA VAL A 139 3.86 -9.53 -0.30
C VAL A 139 4.18 -10.71 -1.21
N GLN A 140 4.01 -11.92 -0.70
CA GLN A 140 4.17 -13.15 -1.49
C GLN A 140 2.87 -13.54 -2.20
N SER A 141 1.73 -13.22 -1.56
CA SER A 141 0.38 -13.47 -2.08
C SER A 141 -0.57 -12.42 -1.47
N PHE A 142 -1.66 -12.12 -2.17
CA PHE A 142 -2.75 -11.32 -1.60
C PHE A 142 -3.72 -12.16 -0.75
N TYR A 143 -3.52 -13.47 -0.69
CA TYR A 143 -4.30 -14.43 0.08
C TYR A 143 -3.43 -15.15 1.09
N GLU A 144 -4.08 -15.80 2.06
CA GLU A 144 -3.40 -16.65 3.06
C GLU A 144 -2.33 -15.89 3.87
N ASN A 145 -2.58 -14.61 4.18
CA ASN A 145 -1.63 -13.78 4.89
C ASN A 145 -1.65 -14.04 6.41
N ASP A 146 -0.47 -14.06 7.02
CA ASP A 146 -0.31 -14.11 8.47
C ASP A 146 -0.53 -12.72 9.06
N ILE A 147 -1.48 -12.62 10.00
CA ILE A 147 -1.99 -11.37 10.57
C ILE A 147 -1.61 -11.28 12.05
N ILE A 148 -1.27 -10.07 12.46
CA ILE A 148 -1.13 -9.64 13.85
C ILE A 148 -2.27 -8.65 14.14
N ASP A 149 -3.17 -8.99 15.06
CA ASP A 149 -4.30 -8.16 15.49
C ASP A 149 -4.27 -8.03 17.03
N GLY A 150 -3.61 -7.00 17.53
CA GLY A 150 -3.28 -6.92 18.94
C GLY A 150 -2.41 -8.12 19.39
N ASP A 151 -2.91 -8.88 20.36
CA ASP A 151 -2.23 -10.10 20.87
C ASP A 151 -2.50 -11.35 20.02
N GLU A 152 -3.46 -11.28 19.10
CA GLU A 152 -3.83 -12.42 18.28
C GLU A 152 -2.91 -12.58 17.08
N ARG A 153 -2.66 -13.84 16.71
CA ARG A 153 -1.90 -14.25 15.52
C ARG A 153 -2.69 -15.30 14.79
N TYR A 154 -3.03 -15.03 13.53
CA TYR A 154 -3.80 -15.97 12.72
C TYR A 154 -3.52 -15.78 11.23
N LYS A 155 -3.83 -16.81 10.47
CA LYS A 155 -3.81 -16.75 9.01
C LYS A 155 -5.18 -16.37 8.49
N HIS A 156 -5.24 -15.30 7.67
CA HIS A 156 -6.46 -14.88 7.00
C HIS A 156 -6.48 -15.43 5.56
N PRO A 157 -7.47 -16.27 5.18
CA PRO A 157 -7.49 -16.91 3.88
C PRO A 157 -7.95 -16.00 2.74
N GLY A 158 -8.72 -14.95 3.04
CA GLY A 158 -9.29 -14.04 2.06
C GLY A 158 -8.29 -13.03 1.50
N HIS A 159 -8.77 -12.23 0.55
CA HIS A 159 -7.96 -11.18 -0.07
C HIS A 159 -7.59 -10.07 0.93
N SER A 160 -6.31 -9.74 1.02
CA SER A 160 -5.78 -8.80 2.02
C SER A 160 -6.38 -7.39 1.94
N VAL A 161 -6.68 -6.88 0.74
CA VAL A 161 -7.34 -5.58 0.58
C VAL A 161 -8.72 -5.59 1.21
N ASP A 162 -9.53 -6.63 0.97
CA ASP A 162 -10.86 -6.76 1.58
C ASP A 162 -10.77 -6.83 3.10
N PHE A 163 -9.87 -7.67 3.58
CA PHE A 163 -9.66 -7.85 5.02
C PHE A 163 -9.28 -6.54 5.72
N PHE A 164 -8.30 -5.81 5.20
CA PHE A 164 -7.89 -4.55 5.82
C PHE A 164 -8.94 -3.45 5.64
N THR A 165 -9.71 -3.47 4.55
CA THR A 165 -10.87 -2.58 4.38
C THR A 165 -11.94 -2.85 5.44
N ASP A 166 -12.29 -4.12 5.67
CA ASP A 166 -13.25 -4.51 6.70
C ASP A 166 -12.78 -4.06 8.09
N LYS A 167 -11.51 -4.29 8.43
CA LYS A 167 -10.92 -3.83 9.70
C LYS A 167 -10.90 -2.30 9.84
N ALA A 168 -10.68 -1.58 8.74
CA ALA A 168 -10.74 -0.11 8.73
C ALA A 168 -12.18 0.39 8.97
N ILE A 169 -13.16 -0.24 8.35
CA ILE A 169 -14.58 0.06 8.57
C ILE A 169 -14.97 -0.24 10.01
N ASP A 170 -14.61 -1.42 10.53
CA ASP A 170 -14.83 -1.79 11.93
C ASP A 170 -14.21 -0.77 12.90
N TYR A 171 -13.03 -0.24 12.58
CA TYR A 171 -12.39 0.82 13.38
C TYR A 171 -13.18 2.12 13.31
N ILE A 172 -13.55 2.58 12.12
CA ILE A 172 -14.36 3.80 11.92
C ILE A 172 -15.70 3.67 12.68
N ASP A 173 -16.34 2.49 12.63
CA ASP A 173 -17.60 2.25 13.31
C ASP A 173 -17.50 2.32 14.84
N GLN A 174 -16.35 2.01 15.40
CA GLN A 174 -16.07 2.08 16.82
C GLN A 174 -15.60 3.47 17.30
N CYS A 175 -15.20 4.36 16.37
CA CYS A 175 -14.74 5.70 16.72
C CYS A 175 -15.86 6.53 17.31
N SER A 176 -15.51 7.31 18.35
CA SER A 176 -16.39 8.25 19.00
C SER A 176 -16.42 9.58 18.24
N GLU A 177 -17.60 10.21 18.15
CA GLU A 177 -17.73 11.56 17.61
C GLU A 177 -17.03 12.64 18.48
N GLU A 178 -16.69 12.32 19.72
CA GLU A 178 -16.07 13.25 20.66
C GLU A 178 -14.53 13.33 20.55
N LYS A 179 -13.90 12.30 19.93
CA LYS A 179 -12.45 12.19 19.84
C LYS A 179 -12.02 12.03 18.38
N PRO A 180 -11.18 12.94 17.84
CA PRO A 180 -10.68 12.79 16.48
C PRO A 180 -9.79 11.54 16.36
N PHE A 181 -9.77 10.93 15.19
CA PHE A 181 -8.93 9.78 14.92
C PHE A 181 -8.00 10.00 13.71
N PHE A 182 -6.90 9.28 13.73
CA PHE A 182 -5.98 9.11 12.61
C PHE A 182 -5.94 7.64 12.22
N LEU A 183 -6.46 7.33 11.06
CA LEU A 183 -6.38 6.00 10.46
C LEU A 183 -5.32 5.99 9.36
N PHE A 184 -4.25 5.21 9.56
CA PHE A 184 -3.26 4.90 8.56
C PHE A 184 -3.58 3.52 7.97
N LEU A 185 -4.37 3.52 6.88
CA LEU A 185 -4.75 2.31 6.16
C LEU A 185 -3.73 2.03 5.06
N THR A 186 -2.91 1.01 5.27
CA THR A 186 -1.79 0.69 4.38
C THR A 186 -2.04 -0.60 3.62
N TYR A 187 -2.58 -0.49 2.41
CA TYR A 187 -2.81 -1.66 1.57
C TYR A 187 -1.50 -2.30 1.12
N PRO A 188 -1.37 -3.64 1.17
CA PRO A 188 -0.24 -4.36 0.59
C PRO A 188 -0.35 -4.55 -0.93
N ALA A 189 -1.28 -3.85 -1.58
CA ALA A 189 -1.60 -3.90 -3.00
C ALA A 189 -1.48 -2.50 -3.63
N PRO A 190 -1.32 -2.43 -4.95
CA PRO A 190 -1.33 -3.49 -5.95
C PRO A 190 -0.04 -4.33 -6.07
N TYR A 191 1.03 -4.02 -5.39
CA TYR A 191 2.34 -4.68 -5.29
C TYR A 191 2.75 -5.45 -6.55
N GLY A 192 3.42 -4.76 -7.47
CA GLY A 192 3.70 -5.24 -8.83
C GLY A 192 4.87 -6.22 -8.98
N HIS A 193 5.14 -7.08 -7.98
CA HIS A 193 6.24 -8.03 -7.98
C HIS A 193 5.74 -9.49 -7.99
N TRP A 194 6.52 -10.40 -8.59
CA TRP A 194 6.29 -11.83 -8.43
C TRP A 194 6.74 -12.27 -7.02
N PRO A 195 6.14 -13.33 -6.46
CA PRO A 195 5.08 -14.15 -7.05
C PRO A 195 3.66 -13.58 -6.92
N SER A 196 3.45 -12.48 -6.17
CA SER A 196 2.12 -11.98 -5.80
C SER A 196 1.20 -11.67 -7.00
N ILE A 197 1.75 -11.16 -8.11
CA ILE A 197 0.98 -10.88 -9.34
C ILE A 197 1.24 -11.89 -10.45
N GLN A 198 1.97 -12.97 -10.22
CA GLN A 198 2.29 -13.95 -11.25
C GLN A 198 1.03 -14.65 -11.77
N GLY A 199 0.84 -14.61 -13.08
CA GLY A 199 -0.30 -15.25 -13.74
C GLY A 199 -1.55 -14.37 -13.84
N GLU A 200 -2.63 -14.97 -14.35
CA GLU A 200 -3.93 -14.27 -14.48
C GLU A 200 -4.52 -13.95 -13.10
N PRO A 201 -5.30 -12.86 -12.99
CA PRO A 201 -5.94 -12.49 -11.72
C PRO A 201 -6.98 -13.51 -11.28
N GLU A 202 -7.08 -13.72 -9.97
CA GLU A 202 -8.07 -14.61 -9.35
C GLU A 202 -9.12 -13.83 -8.53
N ASN A 203 -8.97 -12.50 -8.39
CA ASN A 203 -9.91 -11.68 -7.63
C ASN A 203 -11.18 -11.35 -8.45
N ARG A 204 -12.15 -10.66 -7.84
CA ARG A 204 -13.45 -10.34 -8.46
C ARG A 204 -13.39 -9.46 -9.71
N TYR A 205 -12.25 -8.86 -10.02
CA TYR A 205 -12.02 -8.06 -11.22
C TYR A 205 -11.35 -8.84 -12.35
N ALA A 206 -11.09 -10.15 -12.19
CA ALA A 206 -10.44 -11.00 -13.18
C ALA A 206 -11.10 -10.93 -14.58
N ASP A 207 -12.42 -11.07 -14.62
CA ASP A 207 -13.18 -11.05 -15.87
C ASP A 207 -13.04 -9.71 -16.64
N ARG A 208 -12.88 -8.61 -15.90
CA ARG A 208 -12.73 -7.27 -16.50
C ARG A 208 -11.46 -7.14 -17.31
N PHE A 209 -10.38 -7.76 -16.85
CA PHE A 209 -9.08 -7.69 -17.49
C PHE A 209 -8.78 -8.89 -18.40
N SER A 210 -9.65 -9.91 -18.41
CA SER A 210 -9.50 -11.11 -19.20
C SER A 210 -9.31 -10.75 -20.67
N GLY A 211 -8.21 -11.24 -21.27
CA GLY A 211 -7.89 -10.98 -22.68
C GLY A 211 -7.49 -9.54 -23.01
N SER A 212 -7.38 -8.62 -22.05
CA SER A 212 -6.90 -7.25 -22.31
C SER A 212 -5.50 -7.28 -22.94
N PRO A 213 -5.26 -6.50 -23.99
CA PRO A 213 -3.94 -6.38 -24.62
C PRO A 213 -2.97 -5.51 -23.80
N MET A 214 -3.42 -4.85 -22.74
CA MET A 214 -2.62 -3.98 -21.88
C MET A 214 -1.83 -2.92 -22.66
N LEU A 215 -2.52 -2.15 -23.50
CA LEU A 215 -1.91 -1.19 -24.44
C LEU A 215 -1.33 0.05 -23.73
N SER A 216 -1.81 0.37 -22.53
CA SER A 216 -1.27 1.46 -21.71
C SER A 216 0.13 1.17 -21.15
N VAL A 217 0.57 -0.10 -21.20
CA VAL A 217 1.93 -0.50 -20.81
C VAL A 217 2.83 -0.50 -22.03
N PRO A 218 3.81 0.43 -22.13
CA PRO A 218 4.72 0.49 -23.27
C PRO A 218 5.59 -0.77 -23.34
N ARG A 219 5.62 -1.40 -24.50
CA ARG A 219 6.45 -2.58 -24.79
C ARG A 219 7.37 -2.37 -26.00
N GLU A 220 7.29 -1.18 -26.59
CA GLU A 220 8.19 -0.78 -27.67
C GLU A 220 9.57 -0.46 -27.11
N GLY A 221 10.59 -0.93 -27.77
CA GLY A 221 11.98 -0.68 -27.37
C GLY A 221 12.52 -1.59 -26.26
N ILE A 222 11.73 -2.52 -25.72
CA ILE A 222 12.24 -3.52 -24.78
C ILE A 222 13.21 -4.44 -25.53
N SER A 223 14.46 -4.47 -25.05
CA SER A 223 15.51 -5.27 -25.67
C SER A 223 15.30 -6.76 -25.41
N LYS A 224 14.88 -7.50 -26.43
CA LYS A 224 14.80 -8.95 -26.35
C LYS A 224 16.15 -9.57 -25.96
N GLN A 225 17.26 -9.02 -26.46
CA GLN A 225 18.60 -9.52 -26.11
C GLN A 225 18.92 -9.32 -24.63
N ALA A 226 18.47 -8.21 -24.01
CA ALA A 226 18.64 -7.99 -22.58
C ALA A 226 17.83 -9.01 -21.78
N ILE A 227 16.58 -9.28 -22.16
CA ILE A 227 15.72 -10.28 -21.52
C ILE A 227 16.33 -11.68 -21.66
N ASP A 228 16.76 -12.06 -22.88
CA ASP A 228 17.40 -13.35 -23.14
C ASP A 228 18.69 -13.52 -22.31
N TRP A 229 19.48 -12.42 -22.15
CA TRP A 229 20.69 -12.45 -21.33
C TRP A 229 20.40 -12.59 -19.84
N ILE A 230 19.38 -11.93 -19.33
CA ILE A 230 18.94 -12.07 -17.92
C ILE A 230 18.49 -13.49 -17.65
N SER A 231 17.76 -14.11 -18.55
CA SER A 231 17.37 -15.53 -18.44
C SER A 231 18.61 -16.43 -18.35
N VAL A 232 19.66 -16.15 -19.14
CA VAL A 232 20.95 -16.87 -19.05
C VAL A 232 21.65 -16.65 -17.70
N LEU A 233 21.58 -15.44 -17.15
CA LEU A 233 22.16 -15.15 -15.82
C LEU A 233 21.43 -15.93 -14.73
N ASN A 234 20.11 -16.02 -14.80
CA ASN A 234 19.31 -16.80 -13.85
C ASN A 234 19.62 -18.29 -13.90
N GLU A 235 19.73 -18.87 -15.10
CA GLU A 235 20.14 -20.28 -15.28
C GLU A 235 21.51 -20.56 -14.66
N LYS A 236 22.35 -19.52 -14.50
CA LYS A 236 23.68 -19.60 -13.88
C LYS A 236 23.67 -19.29 -12.39
N GLY A 237 22.52 -19.06 -11.78
CA GLY A 237 22.40 -18.76 -10.36
C GLY A 237 22.78 -17.34 -9.96
N TYR A 238 22.78 -16.40 -10.92
CA TYR A 238 23.02 -14.98 -10.65
C TYR A 238 21.74 -14.18 -10.42
N GLY A 239 20.61 -14.82 -10.33
CA GLY A 239 19.28 -14.18 -10.29
C GLY A 239 18.31 -14.73 -9.27
N ASP A 240 18.81 -15.35 -8.18
CA ASP A 240 17.94 -15.93 -7.15
C ASP A 240 17.03 -14.89 -6.45
N ASP A 241 17.28 -13.59 -6.64
CA ASP A 241 16.59 -12.52 -5.95
C ASP A 241 15.57 -11.75 -6.82
N GLY A 242 15.11 -12.33 -7.91
CA GLY A 242 13.96 -11.77 -8.64
C GLY A 242 14.23 -10.55 -9.53
N TYR A 243 15.47 -10.17 -9.79
CA TYR A 243 15.77 -9.06 -10.74
C TYR A 243 15.30 -9.34 -12.17
N ASP A 244 15.35 -10.58 -12.61
CA ASP A 244 14.85 -11.05 -13.90
C ASP A 244 13.34 -10.85 -14.03
N VAL A 245 12.63 -11.04 -12.95
CA VAL A 245 11.17 -10.91 -12.82
C VAL A 245 10.73 -9.50 -13.13
N LEU A 246 11.41 -8.49 -12.61
CA LEU A 246 11.06 -7.07 -12.83
C LEU A 246 11.17 -6.66 -14.30
N LEU A 247 12.08 -7.28 -15.05
CA LEU A 247 12.27 -7.02 -16.47
C LEU A 247 11.34 -7.86 -17.36
N GLN A 248 10.77 -8.93 -16.84
CA GLN A 248 9.82 -9.79 -17.56
C GLN A 248 8.38 -9.29 -17.42
N ILE A 249 8.00 -8.67 -16.30
CA ILE A 249 6.64 -8.23 -16.01
C ILE A 249 6.02 -7.41 -17.16
N PRO A 250 6.69 -6.40 -17.77
CA PRO A 250 6.10 -5.64 -18.87
C PRO A 250 5.75 -6.49 -20.11
N ASN A 251 6.31 -7.69 -20.23
CA ASN A 251 6.03 -8.62 -21.32
C ASN A 251 5.09 -9.77 -20.91
N ASP A 252 4.84 -9.95 -19.64
CA ASP A 252 3.94 -10.96 -19.12
C ASP A 252 2.52 -10.40 -18.95
N LEU A 253 1.71 -10.53 -19.99
CA LEU A 253 0.33 -10.03 -20.01
C LEU A 253 -0.53 -10.56 -18.85
N PRO A 254 -0.47 -11.85 -18.48
CA PRO A 254 -1.18 -12.33 -17.30
C PRO A 254 -0.85 -11.55 -16.04
N SER A 255 0.43 -11.34 -15.74
CA SER A 255 0.87 -10.57 -14.56
C SER A 255 0.44 -9.10 -14.63
N LEU A 256 0.47 -8.47 -15.82
CA LEU A 256 -0.01 -7.09 -15.99
C LEU A 256 -1.52 -6.98 -15.73
N ARG A 257 -2.31 -7.95 -16.22
CA ARG A 257 -3.75 -8.01 -15.95
C ARG A 257 -4.02 -8.20 -14.46
N ASN A 258 -3.23 -9.06 -13.82
CA ASN A 258 -3.31 -9.27 -12.39
C ASN A 258 -3.00 -7.97 -11.63
N TYR A 259 -1.92 -7.30 -11.98
CA TYR A 259 -1.55 -6.02 -11.36
C TYR A 259 -2.66 -4.96 -11.50
N TYR A 260 -3.27 -4.80 -12.70
CA TYR A 260 -4.38 -3.86 -12.89
C TYR A 260 -5.65 -4.28 -12.14
N SER A 261 -5.88 -5.58 -11.98
CA SER A 261 -6.97 -6.06 -11.15
C SER A 261 -6.77 -5.75 -9.67
N GLN A 262 -5.50 -5.77 -9.19
CA GLN A 262 -5.16 -5.36 -7.82
C GLN A 262 -5.35 -3.86 -7.60
N ILE A 263 -5.08 -3.04 -8.61
CA ILE A 263 -5.42 -1.60 -8.58
C ILE A 263 -6.93 -1.42 -8.37
N SER A 264 -7.76 -2.20 -9.08
CA SER A 264 -9.22 -2.13 -8.91
C SER A 264 -9.68 -2.63 -7.53
N MET A 265 -8.98 -3.60 -6.93
CA MET A 265 -9.24 -4.00 -5.54
C MET A 265 -8.97 -2.86 -4.55
N VAL A 266 -7.87 -2.14 -4.74
CA VAL A 266 -7.54 -0.95 -3.91
C VAL A 266 -8.60 0.13 -4.08
N ASP A 267 -8.99 0.44 -5.31
CA ASP A 267 -10.04 1.43 -5.60
C ASP A 267 -11.37 1.09 -4.92
N ASP A 268 -11.78 -0.18 -4.96
CA ASP A 268 -12.99 -0.65 -4.26
C ASP A 268 -12.88 -0.45 -2.75
N GLY A 269 -11.71 -0.76 -2.17
CA GLY A 269 -11.43 -0.51 -0.76
C GLY A 269 -11.56 0.97 -0.39
N VAL A 270 -11.03 1.87 -1.24
CA VAL A 270 -11.19 3.32 -1.08
C VAL A 270 -12.67 3.72 -1.08
N GLY A 271 -13.45 3.20 -2.04
CA GLY A 271 -14.88 3.47 -2.13
C GLY A 271 -15.65 3.04 -0.89
N ARG A 272 -15.37 1.85 -0.37
CA ARG A 272 -16.02 1.30 0.84
C ARG A 272 -15.68 2.10 2.11
N VAL A 273 -14.44 2.56 2.25
CA VAL A 273 -14.04 3.42 3.38
C VAL A 273 -14.74 4.80 3.31
N LEU A 274 -14.82 5.40 2.11
CA LEU A 274 -15.57 6.65 1.92
C LEU A 274 -17.05 6.48 2.27
N GLU A 275 -17.68 5.40 1.81
CA GLU A 275 -19.07 5.08 2.14
C GLU A 275 -19.28 4.90 3.66
N ALA A 276 -18.35 4.25 4.36
CA ALA A 276 -18.41 4.09 5.81
C ALA A 276 -18.37 5.45 6.53
N LEU A 277 -17.52 6.37 6.10
CA LEU A 277 -17.47 7.74 6.64
C LEU A 277 -18.77 8.51 6.37
N GLU A 278 -19.33 8.39 5.16
CA GLU A 278 -20.61 9.00 4.79
C GLU A 278 -21.76 8.46 5.67
N ASN A 279 -21.84 7.14 5.83
CA ASN A 279 -22.86 6.46 6.63
C ASN A 279 -22.84 6.89 8.11
N LYS A 280 -21.66 7.22 8.62
CA LYS A 280 -21.49 7.77 9.99
C LYS A 280 -21.58 9.29 10.07
N SER A 281 -21.84 9.97 8.96
CA SER A 281 -21.85 11.45 8.90
C SER A 281 -20.50 12.08 9.32
N LEU A 282 -19.39 11.38 9.09
CA LEU A 282 -18.04 11.84 9.42
C LEU A 282 -17.28 12.40 8.20
N ALA A 283 -17.82 12.24 6.99
CA ALA A 283 -17.11 12.59 5.75
C ALA A 283 -16.72 14.07 5.70
N ASP A 284 -17.62 14.97 6.10
CA ASP A 284 -17.37 16.42 6.07
C ASP A 284 -16.34 16.88 7.12
N ASP A 285 -16.16 16.12 8.18
CA ASP A 285 -15.20 16.38 9.25
C ASP A 285 -13.93 15.51 9.15
N THR A 286 -13.68 14.92 7.98
CA THR A 286 -12.53 14.03 7.75
C THR A 286 -11.63 14.56 6.62
N LEU A 287 -10.35 14.73 6.91
CA LEU A 287 -9.31 14.87 5.89
C LEU A 287 -9.00 13.50 5.32
N PHE A 288 -9.51 13.22 4.12
CA PHE A 288 -9.27 11.97 3.42
C PHE A 288 -8.13 12.14 2.40
N ILE A 289 -7.11 11.27 2.50
CA ILE A 289 -5.91 11.31 1.67
C ILE A 289 -5.70 9.93 1.06
N PHE A 290 -5.56 9.85 -0.26
CA PHE A 290 -5.06 8.67 -0.97
C PHE A 290 -3.67 8.96 -1.51
N ALA A 291 -2.71 8.09 -1.22
CA ALA A 291 -1.34 8.16 -1.73
C ALA A 291 -0.75 6.76 -1.91
N SER A 292 0.42 6.68 -2.54
CA SER A 292 1.22 5.44 -2.62
C SER A 292 2.62 5.68 -2.08
N ASP A 293 3.26 4.63 -1.58
CA ASP A 293 4.65 4.72 -1.12
C ASP A 293 5.61 4.95 -2.31
N HIS A 294 5.41 4.26 -3.41
CA HIS A 294 6.09 4.46 -4.70
C HIS A 294 5.24 3.89 -5.84
N GLY A 295 5.76 3.89 -7.05
CA GLY A 295 5.07 3.33 -8.22
C GLY A 295 5.84 2.19 -8.86
N MET A 296 5.29 1.66 -9.94
CA MET A 296 5.91 0.68 -10.83
C MET A 296 6.12 1.34 -12.19
N SER A 297 7.33 1.26 -12.75
CA SER A 297 7.67 1.91 -14.03
C SER A 297 6.93 1.31 -15.23
N LEU A 298 6.63 0.01 -15.21
CA LEU A 298 5.90 -0.70 -16.27
C LEU A 298 6.43 -0.42 -17.70
N GLY A 299 7.74 -0.23 -17.84
CA GLY A 299 8.37 0.07 -19.12
C GLY A 299 8.21 1.52 -19.61
N GLN A 300 7.76 2.44 -18.76
CA GLN A 300 7.57 3.86 -19.13
C GLN A 300 8.84 4.72 -19.05
N HIS A 301 9.96 4.16 -18.65
CA HIS A 301 11.26 4.86 -18.52
C HIS A 301 12.39 4.08 -19.17
#